data_f4963d3ce775cbbc6e80f3141ac2bc30
#
_entry.id   f4963d3ce775cbbc6e80f3141ac2bc30
#
_cell.length_a   1.000
_cell.length_b   1.000
_cell.length_c   1.000
_cell.angle_alpha   90.00
_cell.angle_beta   90.00
_cell.angle_gamma   90.00
#
_symmetry.space_group_name_H-M   'P 1'
#
loop_
_entity.id
_entity.type
_entity.pdbx_description
1 polymer ?
#
loop_
_entity_poly.entity_id
_entity_poly.type
_entity_poly.pdbx_seq_one_letter_code
_entity_poly.pdbx_strand_id
1 'polypeptide(L)'
;SDATGTLTITDDDSISFTGTTINQGLSDQAREVFLADMDSDGDLDIVVSSSKDNTVAWFENDGAANPGFTHANIATNARGGADVVVRDMDGDGDLDIVSASSGDDTIAWYENDGAANPTWTAADIATSANGAYSVDVADMDGDGDLDIVSASDTDNTIAWYENDGAADPSWSAANIVTNVDGARGLSVADMDGDGDFDIVSAARDDDSIDWFENDGAADPTWTKANIATTADGALDVKVADLDGDGDMDIVSASHIDDTIAWYENDGAAD
;
A
#
# COMPACT_ATOMS: atom_id res chain seq x y z
N SER A 1 -17.92 53.66 -20.66
CA SER A 1 -17.90 52.46 -21.48
C SER A 1 -16.87 51.51 -20.90
N ASP A 2 -17.37 50.59 -20.17
CA ASP A 2 -16.58 49.51 -19.52
C ASP A 2 -16.27 48.47 -20.59
N ALA A 3 -14.99 48.38 -20.97
CA ALA A 3 -14.55 47.38 -21.91
C ALA A 3 -14.24 46.08 -21.14
N THR A 4 -15.22 45.19 -21.08
CA THR A 4 -14.97 43.82 -20.63
C THR A 4 -14.20 43.09 -21.71
N GLY A 5 -12.88 43.03 -21.53
CA GLY A 5 -12.03 42.18 -22.33
C GLY A 5 -12.21 40.71 -21.88
N THR A 6 -12.74 39.88 -22.77
CA THR A 6 -12.75 38.42 -22.56
C THR A 6 -11.35 37.91 -22.87
N LEU A 7 -10.60 37.46 -21.84
CA LEU A 7 -9.40 36.69 -22.04
C LEU A 7 -9.81 35.26 -22.40
N THR A 8 -9.62 34.89 -23.65
CA THR A 8 -9.77 33.50 -24.08
C THR A 8 -8.39 32.85 -23.93
N ILE A 9 -8.24 31.99 -22.95
CA ILE A 9 -7.09 31.07 -22.87
C ILE A 9 -7.43 29.94 -23.84
N THR A 10 -6.74 29.89 -24.96
CA THR A 10 -6.78 28.73 -25.86
C THR A 10 -5.68 27.79 -25.33
N ASP A 11 -6.08 26.76 -24.63
CA ASP A 11 -5.22 25.62 -24.35
C ASP A 11 -5.14 24.84 -25.68
N ASP A 12 -4.02 24.94 -26.36
CA ASP A 12 -3.70 24.20 -27.58
C ASP A 12 -2.72 23.02 -27.31
N ASP A 13 -2.39 22.78 -26.04
CA ASP A 13 -1.60 21.66 -25.62
C ASP A 13 -2.45 20.39 -25.59
N SER A 14 -2.45 19.66 -26.69
CA SER A 14 -3.05 18.33 -26.72
C SER A 14 -2.08 17.31 -26.12
N ILE A 15 -2.34 16.85 -24.90
CA ILE A 15 -1.65 15.69 -24.34
C ILE A 15 -2.16 14.45 -25.09
N SER A 16 -1.26 13.71 -25.74
CA SER A 16 -1.58 12.42 -26.35
C SER A 16 -0.83 11.32 -25.64
N PHE A 17 -1.54 10.24 -25.30
CA PHE A 17 -0.96 9.04 -24.72
C PHE A 17 -0.82 7.95 -25.77
N THR A 18 0.37 7.35 -25.87
CA THR A 18 0.60 6.17 -26.69
C THR A 18 0.82 5.00 -25.73
N GLY A 19 -0.09 4.01 -25.76
CA GLY A 19 0.06 2.81 -24.95
C GLY A 19 1.13 1.87 -25.55
N THR A 20 2.06 1.42 -24.71
CA THR A 20 3.00 0.35 -25.03
C THR A 20 2.79 -0.79 -24.03
N THR A 21 2.67 -2.02 -24.51
CA THR A 21 2.60 -3.19 -23.64
C THR A 21 4.01 -3.56 -23.19
N ILE A 22 4.28 -3.45 -21.90
CA ILE A 22 5.59 -3.79 -21.29
C ILE A 22 5.74 -5.31 -21.27
N ASN A 23 4.68 -6.02 -20.94
CA ASN A 23 4.68 -7.46 -20.80
C ASN A 23 3.39 -8.08 -21.33
N GLN A 24 3.48 -9.25 -21.95
CA GLN A 24 2.33 -9.99 -22.46
C GLN A 24 2.43 -11.45 -22.03
N GLY A 25 1.63 -11.85 -21.01
CA GLY A 25 1.53 -13.22 -20.53
C GLY A 25 2.57 -13.67 -19.50
N LEU A 26 3.24 -12.72 -18.86
CA LEU A 26 4.12 -12.98 -17.71
C LEU A 26 3.51 -12.59 -16.36
N SER A 27 2.34 -11.97 -16.35
CA SER A 27 1.62 -11.56 -15.15
C SER A 27 0.13 -11.80 -15.39
N ASP A 28 -0.32 -13.03 -15.18
CA ASP A 28 -1.74 -13.37 -15.31
C ASP A 28 -2.50 -12.89 -14.07
N GLN A 29 -3.42 -11.95 -14.25
CA GLN A 29 -4.12 -11.24 -13.20
C GLN A 29 -3.17 -10.43 -12.29
N ALA A 30 -2.38 -9.52 -12.89
CA ALA A 30 -1.69 -8.48 -12.14
C ALA A 30 -2.71 -7.73 -11.26
N ARG A 31 -2.34 -7.47 -10.01
CA ARG A 31 -3.19 -6.86 -8.99
C ARG A 31 -2.71 -5.49 -8.60
N GLU A 32 -1.51 -5.42 -8.08
CA GLU A 32 -0.91 -4.17 -7.62
C GLU A 32 0.34 -3.86 -8.42
N VAL A 33 0.62 -2.56 -8.58
CA VAL A 33 1.79 -2.02 -9.28
C VAL A 33 2.41 -0.96 -8.41
N PHE A 34 3.71 -1.08 -8.13
CA PHE A 34 4.50 -0.08 -7.43
C PHE A 34 5.62 0.45 -8.33
N LEU A 35 5.95 1.74 -8.23
CA LEU A 35 7.02 2.37 -8.99
C LEU A 35 8.11 2.83 -8.03
N ALA A 36 9.35 2.34 -8.25
CA ALA A 36 10.52 2.72 -7.47
C ALA A 36 11.79 2.47 -8.28
N ASP A 37 12.87 3.14 -7.95
CA ASP A 37 14.22 2.90 -8.46
C ASP A 37 14.84 1.76 -7.63
N MET A 38 14.71 0.50 -8.11
CA MET A 38 15.02 -0.70 -7.32
C MET A 38 16.50 -1.06 -7.34
N ASP A 39 17.28 -0.54 -8.30
CA ASP A 39 18.71 -0.82 -8.45
C ASP A 39 19.58 0.44 -8.34
N SER A 40 18.96 1.56 -7.94
CA SER A 40 19.61 2.84 -7.66
C SER A 40 20.34 3.42 -8.90
N ASP A 41 19.84 3.16 -10.11
CA ASP A 41 20.40 3.68 -11.37
C ASP A 41 19.80 5.04 -11.77
N GLY A 42 18.75 5.50 -11.11
CA GLY A 42 18.08 6.79 -11.28
C GLY A 42 16.82 6.73 -12.13
N ASP A 43 16.42 5.57 -12.63
CA ASP A 43 15.25 5.35 -13.44
C ASP A 43 14.18 4.56 -12.64
N LEU A 44 12.90 4.91 -12.81
CA LEU A 44 11.84 4.20 -12.09
C LEU A 44 11.53 2.86 -12.74
N ASP A 45 11.58 1.83 -11.95
CA ASP A 45 11.19 0.47 -12.25
C ASP A 45 9.74 0.18 -11.89
N ILE A 46 9.29 -1.02 -12.20
CA ILE A 46 7.94 -1.47 -11.90
C ILE A 46 8.00 -2.78 -11.08
N VAL A 47 7.39 -2.77 -9.89
CA VAL A 47 7.15 -3.97 -9.09
C VAL A 47 5.68 -4.36 -9.22
N VAL A 48 5.38 -5.64 -9.40
CA VAL A 48 4.01 -6.14 -9.65
C VAL A 48 3.72 -7.38 -8.82
N SER A 49 2.57 -7.42 -8.16
CA SER A 49 1.97 -8.66 -7.66
C SER A 49 1.05 -9.29 -8.70
N SER A 50 1.03 -10.62 -8.79
CA SER A 50 0.18 -11.38 -9.72
C SER A 50 -0.50 -12.55 -9.06
N SER A 51 -1.84 -12.52 -9.01
CA SER A 51 -2.60 -13.47 -8.22
C SER A 51 -2.72 -14.86 -8.84
N LYS A 52 -2.67 -14.99 -10.16
CA LYS A 52 -2.84 -16.27 -10.84
C LYS A 52 -1.55 -16.96 -11.18
N ASP A 53 -0.51 -16.19 -11.49
CA ASP A 53 0.85 -16.71 -11.67
C ASP A 53 1.54 -17.00 -10.34
N ASN A 54 1.01 -16.45 -9.25
CA ASN A 54 1.58 -16.54 -7.92
C ASN A 54 2.99 -15.92 -7.85
N THR A 55 3.17 -14.76 -8.50
CA THR A 55 4.47 -14.09 -8.60
C THR A 55 4.46 -12.71 -7.98
N VAL A 56 5.60 -12.35 -7.42
CA VAL A 56 6.06 -10.97 -7.29
C VAL A 56 7.16 -10.79 -8.34
N ALA A 57 7.04 -9.77 -9.17
CA ALA A 57 7.93 -9.55 -10.29
C ALA A 57 8.44 -8.11 -10.34
N TRP A 58 9.67 -7.95 -10.79
CA TRP A 58 10.33 -6.69 -11.07
C TRP A 58 10.57 -6.54 -12.58
N PHE A 59 10.33 -5.35 -13.09
CA PHE A 59 10.61 -4.94 -14.46
C PHE A 59 11.58 -3.77 -14.41
N GLU A 60 12.86 -4.06 -14.59
CA GLU A 60 13.95 -3.09 -14.67
C GLU A 60 13.79 -2.21 -15.91
N ASN A 61 13.84 -0.92 -15.72
CA ASN A 61 13.82 0.11 -16.76
C ASN A 61 15.26 0.39 -17.25
N ASP A 62 15.49 0.41 -18.54
CA ASP A 62 16.84 0.66 -19.12
C ASP A 62 17.23 2.14 -19.22
N GLY A 63 16.46 3.05 -18.66
CA GLY A 63 16.69 4.50 -18.65
C GLY A 63 16.67 5.18 -20.03
N ALA A 64 16.30 4.48 -21.07
CA ALA A 64 16.24 5.07 -22.39
C ALA A 64 15.05 6.03 -22.54
N ALA A 65 15.16 7.06 -23.40
CA ALA A 65 14.04 7.98 -23.71
C ALA A 65 12.77 7.27 -24.26
N ASN A 66 12.88 6.02 -24.64
CA ASN A 66 11.79 5.09 -24.96
C ASN A 66 12.14 3.78 -24.25
N PRO A 67 11.75 3.63 -22.96
CA PRO A 67 12.27 2.60 -22.09
C PRO A 67 11.98 1.17 -22.57
N GLY A 68 12.99 0.33 -22.48
CA GLY A 68 12.85 -1.13 -22.51
C GLY A 68 12.78 -1.65 -21.08
N PHE A 69 12.07 -2.75 -20.87
CA PHE A 69 11.92 -3.35 -19.54
C PHE A 69 12.45 -4.78 -19.54
N THR A 70 13.34 -5.08 -18.58
CA THR A 70 13.86 -6.43 -18.34
C THR A 70 13.07 -7.05 -17.18
N HIS A 71 12.48 -8.23 -17.40
CA HIS A 71 11.67 -8.92 -16.41
C HIS A 71 12.48 -9.87 -15.54
N ALA A 72 12.28 -9.81 -14.21
CA ALA A 72 12.77 -10.77 -13.24
C ALA A 72 11.65 -11.19 -12.26
N ASN A 73 11.56 -12.46 -11.94
CA ASN A 73 10.70 -12.92 -10.84
C ASN A 73 11.47 -12.81 -9.52
N ILE A 74 10.91 -12.08 -8.57
CA ILE A 74 11.37 -12.02 -7.18
C ILE A 74 10.88 -13.28 -6.45
N ALA A 75 9.59 -13.58 -6.56
CA ALA A 75 8.97 -14.79 -6.02
C ALA A 75 8.08 -15.47 -7.06
N THR A 76 7.97 -16.82 -6.98
CA THR A 76 7.10 -17.64 -7.84
C THR A 76 6.15 -18.53 -7.04
N ASN A 77 6.05 -18.28 -5.74
CA ASN A 77 5.21 -19.01 -4.78
C ASN A 77 4.28 -18.10 -3.96
N ALA A 78 4.20 -16.80 -4.26
CA ALA A 78 3.30 -15.83 -3.65
C ALA A 78 1.86 -16.08 -4.12
N ARG A 79 1.21 -17.14 -3.59
CA ARG A 79 -0.08 -17.61 -4.09
C ARG A 79 -1.19 -16.59 -3.85
N GLY A 80 -1.87 -16.23 -4.95
CA GLY A 80 -2.90 -15.22 -4.87
C GLY A 80 -2.37 -13.84 -4.52
N GLY A 81 -1.14 -13.51 -4.94
CA GLY A 81 -0.51 -12.22 -4.69
C GLY A 81 -1.52 -11.08 -4.87
N ALA A 82 -1.75 -10.31 -3.80
CA ALA A 82 -2.80 -9.33 -3.72
C ALA A 82 -2.23 -7.90 -3.72
N ASP A 83 -1.20 -7.65 -2.92
CA ASP A 83 -0.61 -6.33 -2.72
C ASP A 83 0.91 -6.39 -2.66
N VAL A 84 1.57 -5.27 -2.95
CA VAL A 84 3.00 -5.05 -2.76
C VAL A 84 3.26 -3.60 -2.37
N VAL A 85 4.20 -3.40 -1.45
CA VAL A 85 4.76 -2.11 -1.08
C VAL A 85 6.28 -2.18 -1.14
N VAL A 86 6.92 -1.04 -1.45
CA VAL A 86 8.38 -0.95 -1.56
C VAL A 86 8.89 0.09 -0.58
N ARG A 87 9.81 -0.30 0.29
CA ARG A 87 10.49 0.54 1.29
C ARG A 87 11.85 -0.06 1.62
N ASP A 88 12.76 0.74 2.14
CA ASP A 88 14.00 0.31 2.80
C ASP A 88 13.63 -0.18 4.21
N MET A 89 13.52 -1.52 4.38
CA MET A 89 12.94 -2.13 5.59
C MET A 89 13.97 -2.39 6.68
N ASP A 90 15.26 -2.45 6.34
CA ASP A 90 16.36 -2.73 7.27
C ASP A 90 17.32 -1.54 7.46
N GLY A 91 17.04 -0.43 6.76
CA GLY A 91 17.79 0.82 6.91
C GLY A 91 19.17 0.80 6.23
N ASP A 92 19.40 -0.11 5.28
CA ASP A 92 20.68 -0.23 4.58
C ASP A 92 20.81 0.71 3.37
N GLY A 93 19.70 1.32 2.95
CA GLY A 93 19.61 2.32 1.89
C GLY A 93 19.10 1.76 0.57
N ASP A 94 18.87 0.46 0.47
CA ASP A 94 18.34 -0.21 -0.69
C ASP A 94 16.83 -0.48 -0.52
N LEU A 95 16.07 -0.46 -1.60
CA LEU A 95 14.63 -0.62 -1.52
C LEU A 95 14.23 -2.10 -1.55
N ASP A 96 13.51 -2.53 -0.54
CA ASP A 96 12.94 -3.85 -0.38
C ASP A 96 11.51 -3.94 -0.83
N ILE A 97 10.97 -5.16 -0.88
CA ILE A 97 9.59 -5.43 -1.23
C ILE A 97 8.89 -6.17 -0.08
N VAL A 98 7.72 -5.69 0.32
CA VAL A 98 6.79 -6.43 1.20
C VAL A 98 5.57 -6.83 0.37
N SER A 99 5.09 -8.06 0.52
CA SER A 99 3.91 -8.54 -0.20
C SER A 99 2.87 -9.21 0.71
N ALA A 100 1.60 -9.05 0.32
CA ALA A 100 0.48 -9.83 0.83
C ALA A 100 0.04 -10.87 -0.19
N SER A 101 -0.16 -12.10 0.26
CA SER A 101 -0.57 -13.24 -0.58
C SER A 101 -1.77 -13.95 0.01
N SER A 102 -2.95 -13.75 -0.61
CA SER A 102 -4.23 -14.21 -0.07
C SER A 102 -4.51 -15.72 -0.24
N GLY A 103 -3.75 -16.41 -1.08
CA GLY A 103 -3.98 -17.81 -1.40
C GLY A 103 -3.09 -18.79 -0.61
N ASP A 104 -2.07 -18.30 0.07
CA ASP A 104 -1.21 -19.04 1.01
C ASP A 104 -1.08 -18.36 2.37
N ASP A 105 -1.90 -17.31 2.58
CA ASP A 105 -2.05 -16.66 3.89
C ASP A 105 -0.74 -16.05 4.42
N THR A 106 0.08 -15.50 3.49
CA THR A 106 1.45 -15.08 3.78
C THR A 106 1.64 -13.57 3.64
N ILE A 107 2.32 -12.99 4.62
CA ILE A 107 3.03 -11.71 4.49
C ILE A 107 4.51 -12.05 4.35
N ALA A 108 5.15 -11.56 3.28
CA ALA A 108 6.56 -11.84 3.00
C ALA A 108 7.33 -10.56 2.73
N TRP A 109 8.58 -10.54 3.17
CA TRP A 109 9.58 -9.53 2.88
C TRP A 109 10.66 -10.11 1.96
N TYR A 110 11.10 -9.33 1.00
CA TYR A 110 12.16 -9.66 0.06
C TYR A 110 13.22 -8.58 0.16
N GLU A 111 14.29 -8.89 0.88
CA GLU A 111 15.46 -8.05 1.06
C GLU A 111 16.25 -7.93 -0.24
N ASN A 112 16.60 -6.71 -0.62
CA ASN A 112 17.46 -6.35 -1.72
C ASN A 112 18.91 -6.29 -1.24
N ASP A 113 19.86 -6.86 -1.98
CA ASP A 113 21.29 -6.84 -1.62
C ASP A 113 22.05 -5.58 -2.09
N GLY A 114 21.34 -4.58 -2.62
CA GLY A 114 21.90 -3.30 -3.08
C GLY A 114 22.85 -3.40 -4.28
N ALA A 115 22.92 -4.52 -4.94
CA ALA A 115 23.73 -4.65 -6.13
C ALA A 115 23.02 -4.02 -7.35
N ALA A 116 23.77 -3.46 -8.30
CA ALA A 116 23.24 -2.94 -9.57
C ALA A 116 22.49 -4.00 -10.42
N ASN A 117 22.47 -5.24 -10.01
CA ASN A 117 21.61 -6.33 -10.50
C ASN A 117 21.26 -7.16 -9.27
N PRO A 118 20.23 -6.73 -8.53
CA PRO A 118 19.96 -7.22 -7.18
C PRO A 118 19.62 -8.71 -7.11
N THR A 119 20.02 -9.33 -6.01
CA THR A 119 19.51 -10.62 -5.59
C THR A 119 18.64 -10.45 -4.34
N TRP A 120 17.62 -11.27 -4.23
CA TRP A 120 16.57 -11.11 -3.24
C TRP A 120 16.61 -12.24 -2.21
N THR A 121 16.63 -11.87 -0.94
CA THR A 121 16.49 -12.82 0.18
C THR A 121 15.05 -12.77 0.68
N ALA A 122 14.32 -13.87 0.59
CA ALA A 122 12.93 -13.94 1.01
C ALA A 122 12.80 -14.40 2.46
N ALA A 123 11.96 -13.71 3.23
CA ALA A 123 11.55 -14.10 4.57
C ALA A 123 10.00 -14.05 4.68
N ASP A 124 9.40 -15.12 5.20
CA ASP A 124 7.99 -15.13 5.56
C ASP A 124 7.82 -14.47 6.93
N ILE A 125 7.19 -13.31 6.98
CA ILE A 125 6.90 -12.57 8.22
C ILE A 125 5.72 -13.22 8.94
N ALA A 126 4.69 -13.59 8.21
CA ALA A 126 3.55 -14.35 8.71
C ALA A 126 3.10 -15.38 7.68
N THR A 127 2.67 -16.58 8.15
CA THR A 127 2.12 -17.67 7.32
C THR A 127 0.73 -18.09 7.77
N SER A 128 0.05 -17.22 8.52
CA SER A 128 -1.29 -17.42 9.05
C SER A 128 -2.16 -16.16 9.01
N ALA A 129 -1.80 -15.20 8.16
CA ALA A 129 -2.60 -14.03 7.83
C ALA A 129 -3.69 -14.44 6.81
N ASN A 130 -4.75 -15.13 7.28
CA ASN A 130 -5.68 -15.83 6.39
C ASN A 130 -6.39 -14.88 5.43
N GLY A 131 -6.10 -15.05 4.15
CA GLY A 131 -6.58 -14.16 3.12
C GLY A 131 -5.90 -12.79 3.13
N ALA A 132 -4.58 -12.72 3.41
CA ALA A 132 -3.81 -11.48 3.38
C ALA A 132 -4.04 -10.72 2.07
N TYR A 133 -4.62 -9.53 2.15
CA TYR A 133 -5.10 -8.81 0.98
C TYR A 133 -4.40 -7.48 0.74
N SER A 134 -4.11 -6.73 1.79
CA SER A 134 -3.36 -5.47 1.71
C SER A 134 -2.27 -5.39 2.76
N VAL A 135 -1.20 -4.67 2.44
CA VAL A 135 -0.10 -4.31 3.33
C VAL A 135 0.24 -2.84 3.18
N ASP A 136 0.67 -2.22 4.27
CA ASP A 136 1.31 -0.91 4.26
C ASP A 136 2.45 -0.89 5.28
N VAL A 137 3.30 0.13 5.21
CA VAL A 137 4.56 0.20 5.97
C VAL A 137 4.74 1.59 6.54
N ALA A 138 4.93 1.69 7.86
CA ALA A 138 5.29 2.90 8.58
C ALA A 138 5.95 2.55 9.92
N ASP A 139 6.61 3.50 10.55
CA ASP A 139 7.10 3.44 11.94
C ASP A 139 5.88 3.60 12.87
N MET A 140 5.30 2.47 13.33
CA MET A 140 4.02 2.46 14.05
C MET A 140 4.16 2.71 15.54
N ASP A 141 5.37 2.57 16.11
CA ASP A 141 5.64 2.77 17.54
C ASP A 141 6.63 3.90 17.83
N GLY A 142 7.09 4.61 16.80
CA GLY A 142 7.93 5.78 16.91
C GLY A 142 9.38 5.48 17.29
N ASP A 143 9.86 4.25 17.07
CA ASP A 143 11.22 3.84 17.39
C ASP A 143 12.24 4.13 16.26
N GLY A 144 11.75 4.44 15.07
CA GLY A 144 12.52 4.86 13.89
C GLY A 144 12.70 3.75 12.86
N ASP A 145 12.22 2.55 13.11
CA ASP A 145 12.28 1.40 12.22
C ASP A 145 10.92 1.22 11.53
N LEU A 146 10.92 0.71 10.29
CA LEU A 146 9.67 0.55 9.55
C LEU A 146 9.00 -0.78 9.88
N ASP A 147 7.76 -0.71 10.30
CA ASP A 147 6.89 -1.84 10.59
C ASP A 147 5.98 -2.19 9.42
N ILE A 148 5.36 -3.36 9.50
CA ILE A 148 4.37 -3.82 8.52
C ILE A 148 2.99 -3.86 9.16
N VAL A 149 1.98 -3.32 8.46
CA VAL A 149 0.57 -3.48 8.82
C VAL A 149 -0.12 -4.28 7.71
N SER A 150 -0.98 -5.24 8.06
CA SER A 150 -1.72 -6.03 7.08
C SER A 150 -3.22 -6.08 7.36
N ALA A 151 -4.01 -6.16 6.28
CA ALA A 151 -5.42 -6.49 6.31
C ALA A 151 -5.65 -7.89 5.74
N SER A 152 -6.38 -8.73 6.47
CA SER A 152 -6.68 -10.12 6.13
C SER A 152 -8.17 -10.37 6.04
N ASP A 153 -8.65 -10.64 4.82
CA ASP A 153 -10.08 -10.76 4.43
C ASP A 153 -10.78 -11.96 5.10
N THR A 154 -10.08 -13.10 5.26
CA THR A 154 -10.71 -14.34 5.68
C THR A 154 -10.76 -14.52 7.20
N ASP A 155 -9.76 -14.03 7.92
CA ASP A 155 -9.78 -14.07 9.40
C ASP A 155 -10.19 -12.74 10.03
N ASN A 156 -10.58 -11.74 9.19
CA ASN A 156 -11.17 -10.49 9.65
C ASN A 156 -10.23 -9.66 10.53
N THR A 157 -8.93 -9.72 10.24
CA THR A 157 -7.88 -9.20 11.10
C THR A 157 -7.13 -8.05 10.45
N ILE A 158 -6.88 -6.99 11.22
CA ILE A 158 -5.81 -6.04 10.99
C ILE A 158 -4.67 -6.42 11.94
N ALA A 159 -3.49 -6.66 11.43
CA ALA A 159 -2.32 -7.06 12.21
C ALA A 159 -1.14 -6.12 11.98
N TRP A 160 -0.32 -5.96 13.01
CA TRP A 160 0.94 -5.24 13.02
C TRP A 160 2.08 -6.21 13.25
N TYR A 161 3.19 -6.00 12.56
CA TYR A 161 4.43 -6.76 12.69
C TYR A 161 5.54 -5.76 12.96
N GLU A 162 5.91 -5.66 14.24
CA GLU A 162 6.97 -4.80 14.74
C GLU A 162 8.32 -5.29 14.28
N ASN A 163 9.11 -4.38 13.72
CA ASN A 163 10.51 -4.55 13.35
C ASN A 163 11.39 -4.25 14.56
N ASP A 164 12.40 -5.07 14.87
CA ASP A 164 13.30 -4.83 16.01
C ASP A 164 14.50 -3.93 15.69
N GLY A 165 14.54 -3.32 14.48
CA GLY A 165 15.58 -2.40 14.02
C GLY A 165 16.97 -3.04 13.85
N ALA A 166 17.07 -4.34 13.82
CA ALA A 166 18.35 -5.00 13.51
C ALA A 166 18.58 -5.01 11.99
N ALA A 167 19.84 -4.99 11.57
CA ALA A 167 20.24 -5.15 10.16
C ALA A 167 19.84 -6.50 9.52
N ASP A 168 19.32 -7.43 10.29
CA ASP A 168 18.65 -8.68 9.90
C ASP A 168 17.45 -8.78 10.85
N PRO A 169 16.34 -8.09 10.53
CA PRO A 169 15.25 -7.83 11.47
C PRO A 169 14.50 -9.08 11.86
N SER A 170 14.10 -9.13 13.13
CA SER A 170 13.11 -10.07 13.62
C SER A 170 11.77 -9.37 13.88
N TRP A 171 10.69 -10.04 13.59
CA TRP A 171 9.35 -9.47 13.55
C TRP A 171 8.48 -10.00 14.68
N SER A 172 7.89 -9.10 15.45
CA SER A 172 6.92 -9.41 16.50
C SER A 172 5.51 -9.14 16.02
N ALA A 173 4.66 -10.17 15.95
CA ALA A 173 3.29 -10.03 15.43
C ALA A 173 2.30 -9.72 16.55
N ALA A 174 1.44 -8.72 16.35
CA ALA A 174 0.31 -8.40 17.19
C ALA A 174 -0.96 -8.16 16.35
N ASN A 175 -2.10 -8.62 16.83
CA ASN A 175 -3.39 -8.27 16.22
C ASN A 175 -3.87 -6.95 16.78
N ILE A 176 -4.07 -5.95 15.93
CA ILE A 176 -4.71 -4.69 16.28
C ILE A 176 -6.19 -4.94 16.56
N VAL A 177 -6.85 -5.65 15.64
CA VAL A 177 -8.26 -6.01 15.76
C VAL A 177 -8.55 -7.31 14.99
N THR A 178 -9.52 -8.12 15.47
CA THR A 178 -9.87 -9.44 14.89
C THR A 178 -11.35 -9.56 14.51
N ASN A 179 -12.04 -8.45 14.29
CA ASN A 179 -13.47 -8.41 13.98
C ASN A 179 -13.80 -7.28 12.98
N VAL A 180 -13.00 -7.16 11.93
CA VAL A 180 -13.24 -6.32 10.76
C VAL A 180 -13.63 -7.24 9.61
N ASP A 181 -14.92 -7.57 9.48
CA ASP A 181 -15.39 -8.60 8.55
C ASP A 181 -15.05 -8.25 7.10
N GLY A 182 -14.22 -9.10 6.49
CA GLY A 182 -13.72 -8.88 5.14
C GLY A 182 -12.75 -7.71 5.03
N ALA A 183 -11.80 -7.56 5.98
CA ALA A 183 -10.76 -6.55 5.92
C ALA A 183 -9.96 -6.64 4.62
N ARG A 184 -9.95 -5.56 3.80
CA ARG A 184 -9.35 -5.57 2.47
C ARG A 184 -8.41 -4.41 2.21
N GLY A 185 -8.95 -3.22 2.01
CA GLY A 185 -8.14 -2.02 1.79
C GLY A 185 -7.54 -1.53 3.08
N LEU A 186 -6.31 -1.06 2.99
CA LEU A 186 -5.54 -0.51 4.10
C LEU A 186 -4.80 0.74 3.63
N SER A 187 -4.71 1.75 4.50
CA SER A 187 -3.83 2.90 4.34
C SER A 187 -3.36 3.37 5.70
N VAL A 188 -2.10 3.75 5.81
CA VAL A 188 -1.48 4.26 7.02
C VAL A 188 -1.16 5.74 6.84
N ALA A 189 -1.57 6.59 7.79
CA ALA A 189 -1.27 8.02 7.83
C ALA A 189 -1.50 8.58 9.24
N ASP A 190 -0.85 9.69 9.56
CA ASP A 190 -1.16 10.52 10.75
C ASP A 190 -2.48 11.27 10.46
N MET A 191 -3.60 10.72 10.95
CA MET A 191 -4.95 11.20 10.62
C MET A 191 -5.40 12.39 11.47
N ASP A 192 -4.87 12.53 12.68
CA ASP A 192 -5.26 13.59 13.62
C ASP A 192 -4.17 14.64 13.86
N GLY A 193 -3.00 14.48 13.22
CA GLY A 193 -1.90 15.44 13.26
C GLY A 193 -1.11 15.41 14.57
N ASP A 194 -1.16 14.32 15.32
CA ASP A 194 -0.45 14.18 16.58
C ASP A 194 0.99 13.67 16.43
N GLY A 195 1.32 13.16 15.25
CA GLY A 195 2.65 12.70 14.85
C GLY A 195 2.81 11.19 14.84
N ASP A 196 1.79 10.45 15.26
CA ASP A 196 1.78 8.99 15.27
C ASP A 196 0.98 8.46 14.07
N PHE A 197 1.39 7.32 13.51
CA PHE A 197 0.70 6.77 12.35
C PHE A 197 -0.51 5.95 12.74
N ASP A 198 -1.65 6.28 12.14
CA ASP A 198 -2.94 5.61 12.29
C ASP A 198 -3.22 4.66 11.12
N ILE A 199 -4.29 3.89 11.25
CA ILE A 199 -4.73 2.95 10.22
C ILE A 199 -6.15 3.28 9.79
N VAL A 200 -6.36 3.37 8.49
CA VAL A 200 -7.69 3.40 7.88
C VAL A 200 -7.91 2.09 7.11
N SER A 201 -9.06 1.45 7.32
CA SER A 201 -9.39 0.21 6.62
C SER A 201 -10.75 0.23 5.94
N ALA A 202 -10.85 -0.49 4.81
CA ALA A 202 -12.09 -0.85 4.15
C ALA A 202 -12.46 -2.29 4.51
N ALA A 203 -13.67 -2.49 5.05
CA ALA A 203 -14.21 -3.79 5.42
C ALA A 203 -15.36 -4.17 4.49
N ARG A 204 -15.13 -5.13 3.61
CA ARG A 204 -16.06 -5.52 2.55
C ARG A 204 -17.37 -6.09 3.08
N ASP A 205 -17.31 -6.96 4.08
CA ASP A 205 -18.46 -7.71 4.59
C ASP A 205 -19.14 -6.99 5.77
N ASP A 206 -18.46 -6.04 6.41
CA ASP A 206 -19.03 -5.10 7.40
C ASP A 206 -19.63 -3.84 6.76
N ASP A 207 -19.43 -3.64 5.44
CA ASP A 207 -19.85 -2.42 4.73
C ASP A 207 -19.33 -1.14 5.38
N SER A 208 -18.12 -1.17 5.96
CA SER A 208 -17.59 -0.08 6.75
C SER A 208 -16.25 0.45 6.23
N ILE A 209 -16.01 1.71 6.56
CA ILE A 209 -14.71 2.37 6.57
C ILE A 209 -14.42 2.68 8.02
N ASP A 210 -13.30 2.19 8.52
CA ASP A 210 -12.90 2.28 9.91
C ASP A 210 -11.56 2.99 10.06
N TRP A 211 -11.42 3.82 11.07
CA TRP A 211 -10.17 4.42 11.51
C TRP A 211 -9.77 3.80 12.85
N PHE A 212 -8.50 3.51 12.99
CA PHE A 212 -7.89 3.01 14.21
C PHE A 212 -6.80 3.99 14.61
N GLU A 213 -7.13 4.83 15.60
CA GLU A 213 -6.23 5.80 16.20
C GLU A 213 -5.17 5.09 17.02
N ASN A 214 -3.93 5.46 16.81
CA ASN A 214 -2.74 5.05 17.55
C ASN A 214 -2.56 5.99 18.75
N ASP A 215 -2.23 5.50 19.94
CA ASP A 215 -2.01 6.34 21.11
C ASP A 215 -0.55 6.82 21.29
N GLY A 216 0.32 6.57 20.30
CA GLY A 216 1.72 6.99 20.26
C GLY A 216 2.61 6.35 21.32
N ALA A 217 2.17 5.28 21.94
CA ALA A 217 3.02 4.55 22.90
C ALA A 217 3.95 3.58 22.16
N ALA A 218 5.14 3.31 22.73
CA ALA A 218 6.06 2.29 22.23
C ALA A 218 5.49 0.84 22.21
N ASP A 219 4.32 0.62 22.79
CA ASP A 219 3.49 -0.59 22.69
C ASP A 219 2.06 -0.07 22.49
N PRO A 220 1.70 0.30 21.24
CA PRO A 220 0.54 1.10 20.95
C PRO A 220 -0.77 0.40 21.27
N THR A 221 -1.75 1.17 21.74
CA THR A 221 -3.13 0.75 21.84
C THR A 221 -4.00 1.51 20.85
N TRP A 222 -4.99 0.83 20.32
CA TRP A 222 -5.76 1.28 19.18
C TRP A 222 -7.20 1.60 19.55
N THR A 223 -7.66 2.79 19.19
CA THR A 223 -9.06 3.19 19.37
C THR A 223 -9.77 3.17 18.03
N LYS A 224 -10.80 2.31 17.89
CA LYS A 224 -11.58 2.21 16.65
C LYS A 224 -12.67 3.27 16.59
N ALA A 225 -12.70 4.03 15.51
CA ALA A 225 -13.82 4.87 15.09
C ALA A 225 -14.38 4.41 13.74
N ASN A 226 -15.71 4.42 13.59
CA ASN A 226 -16.34 4.10 12.30
C ASN A 226 -16.55 5.41 11.54
N ILE A 227 -15.89 5.56 10.39
CA ILE A 227 -16.06 6.69 9.47
C ILE A 227 -17.34 6.52 8.67
N ALA A 228 -17.60 5.31 8.16
CA ALA A 228 -18.82 4.95 7.47
C ALA A 228 -19.27 3.52 7.82
N THR A 229 -20.59 3.28 7.83
CA THR A 229 -21.21 1.96 8.09
C THR A 229 -22.19 1.57 6.99
N THR A 230 -22.08 2.14 5.81
CA THR A 230 -22.93 1.93 4.64
C THR A 230 -22.14 1.95 3.34
N ALA A 231 -20.85 1.69 3.40
CA ALA A 231 -19.96 1.57 2.24
C ALA A 231 -20.08 0.13 1.68
N ASP A 232 -21.22 -0.18 1.02
CA ASP A 232 -21.64 -1.55 0.67
C ASP A 232 -20.60 -2.25 -0.22
N GLY A 233 -19.92 -3.25 0.37
CA GLY A 233 -18.82 -3.96 -0.24
C GLY A 233 -17.56 -3.10 -0.42
N ALA A 234 -17.13 -2.35 0.59
CA ALA A 234 -15.91 -1.55 0.56
C ALA A 234 -14.69 -2.41 0.22
N LEU A 235 -13.89 -1.98 -0.76
CA LEU A 235 -12.74 -2.74 -1.26
C LEU A 235 -11.40 -2.07 -0.99
N ASP A 236 -11.36 -0.76 -1.08
CA ASP A 236 -10.09 -0.01 -1.00
C ASP A 236 -10.31 1.36 -0.36
N VAL A 237 -9.27 1.84 0.30
CA VAL A 237 -9.16 3.19 0.87
C VAL A 237 -7.82 3.78 0.53
N LYS A 238 -7.79 5.10 0.33
CA LYS A 238 -6.57 5.90 0.25
C LYS A 238 -6.74 7.17 1.06
N VAL A 239 -5.63 7.63 1.63
CA VAL A 239 -5.56 8.82 2.46
C VAL A 239 -4.71 9.87 1.77
N ALA A 240 -5.19 11.10 1.73
CA ALA A 240 -4.48 12.29 1.24
C ALA A 240 -5.20 13.56 1.68
N ASP A 241 -4.47 14.68 1.81
CA ASP A 241 -5.03 16.02 1.90
C ASP A 241 -5.62 16.40 0.53
N LEU A 242 -6.93 16.24 0.36
CA LEU A 242 -7.61 16.40 -0.92
C LEU A 242 -8.07 17.83 -1.21
N ASP A 243 -8.35 18.60 -0.18
CA ASP A 243 -8.81 19.98 -0.33
C ASP A 243 -7.73 21.03 -0.04
N GLY A 244 -6.57 20.60 0.47
CA GLY A 244 -5.39 21.43 0.68
C GLY A 244 -5.44 22.22 1.98
N ASP A 245 -6.18 21.77 2.98
CA ASP A 245 -6.28 22.42 4.29
C ASP A 245 -5.23 21.95 5.30
N GLY A 246 -4.58 20.84 5.01
CA GLY A 246 -3.47 20.27 5.81
C GLY A 246 -3.84 19.01 6.58
N ASP A 247 -5.14 18.65 6.60
CA ASP A 247 -5.64 17.47 7.29
C ASP A 247 -5.80 16.31 6.32
N MET A 248 -5.62 15.08 6.79
CA MET A 248 -5.67 13.89 5.93
C MET A 248 -7.11 13.41 5.76
N ASP A 249 -7.59 13.42 4.52
CA ASP A 249 -8.90 12.92 4.13
C ASP A 249 -8.89 11.47 3.69
N ILE A 250 -10.06 10.84 3.63
CA ILE A 250 -10.21 9.46 3.19
C ILE A 250 -11.01 9.41 1.89
N VAL A 251 -10.54 8.63 0.91
CA VAL A 251 -11.32 8.20 -0.26
C VAL A 251 -11.52 6.70 -0.21
N SER A 252 -12.75 6.25 -0.43
CA SER A 252 -13.08 4.81 -0.51
C SER A 252 -13.70 4.43 -1.84
N ALA A 253 -13.53 3.16 -2.21
CA ALA A 253 -14.21 2.51 -3.33
C ALA A 253 -15.03 1.32 -2.83
N SER A 254 -16.34 1.32 -3.09
CA SER A 254 -17.29 0.26 -2.74
C SER A 254 -17.90 -0.34 -3.98
N HIS A 255 -17.87 -1.69 -4.11
CA HIS A 255 -18.18 -2.37 -5.36
C HIS A 255 -19.63 -2.88 -5.48
N ILE A 256 -20.39 -2.96 -4.37
CA ILE A 256 -21.78 -3.43 -4.38
C ILE A 256 -22.74 -2.28 -4.69
N ASP A 257 -22.48 -1.12 -4.10
CA ASP A 257 -23.27 0.11 -4.35
C ASP A 257 -22.69 0.99 -5.46
N ASP A 258 -21.62 0.56 -6.15
CA ASP A 258 -20.95 1.30 -7.23
C ASP A 258 -20.50 2.72 -6.82
N THR A 259 -20.05 2.90 -5.56
CA THR A 259 -19.76 4.21 -4.96
C THR A 259 -18.24 4.44 -4.85
N ILE A 260 -17.82 5.67 -5.17
CA ILE A 260 -16.57 6.27 -4.70
C ILE A 260 -16.97 7.40 -3.76
N ALA A 261 -16.52 7.34 -2.51
CA ALA A 261 -16.83 8.33 -1.49
C ALA A 261 -15.58 9.07 -1.00
N TRP A 262 -15.76 10.32 -0.63
CA TRP A 262 -14.77 11.14 0.05
C TRP A 262 -15.31 11.51 1.42
N TYR A 263 -14.47 11.38 2.41
CA TYR A 263 -14.74 11.73 3.81
C TYR A 263 -13.73 12.81 4.18
N GLU A 264 -14.23 14.05 4.28
CA GLU A 264 -13.48 15.23 4.68
C GLU A 264 -13.16 15.12 6.19
N ASN A 265 -11.90 15.29 6.52
CA ASN A 265 -11.42 15.50 7.89
C ASN A 265 -11.33 17.01 8.11
N ASP A 266 -12.03 17.53 9.12
CA ASP A 266 -12.07 18.99 9.41
C ASP A 266 -11.00 19.44 10.41
N GLY A 267 -10.05 18.55 10.75
CA GLY A 267 -8.94 18.80 11.67
C GLY A 267 -9.38 19.16 13.09
N ALA A 268 -10.64 18.93 13.42
CA ALA A 268 -11.11 19.17 14.77
C ALA A 268 -10.69 18.02 15.68
N ALA A 269 -9.80 18.29 16.63
CA ALA A 269 -9.52 17.34 17.70
C ALA A 269 -10.78 17.17 18.57
N ASP A 270 -11.34 15.97 18.60
CA ASP A 270 -12.49 15.61 19.44
C ASP A 270 -12.16 15.61 20.94
#